data_86b560e8c2c2816810718f08104a4934
#
_entry.id   86b560e8c2c2816810718f08104a4934
#
_cell.length_a   1.000
_cell.length_b   1.000
_cell.length_c   1.000
_cell.angle_alpha   90.00
_cell.angle_beta   90.00
_cell.angle_gamma   90.00
#
_symmetry.space_group_name_H-M   'P 1'
#
loop_
_entity.id
_entity.type
_entity.pdbx_description
1 polymer ?
#
loop_
_entity_poly.entity_id
_entity_poly.type
_entity_poly.pdbx_seq_one_letter_code
_entity_poly.pdbx_strand_id
1 'polypeptide(L)'
;IASNHSRQVDYYAICTLNAWFRNYTNVEIDLDPSPRYYVRYGVNLIGFAHSYYEKKQNLPHLMQIERAKDWGDTKYREYHLAHYHSERVEEKGGIIFRWLPSITGVDTWSNDCGYIGAVKRSYSFVYDKDRGLIQINSTVID
;
A
#
# COMPACT_ATOMS: atom_id res chain seq x y z
N ILE A 1 2.70 -6.90 0.68
CA ILE A 1 4.00 -6.22 0.72
C ILE A 1 4.62 -6.46 2.08
N ALA A 2 5.85 -6.95 2.08
CA ALA A 2 6.55 -7.28 3.32
C ALA A 2 6.93 -6.03 4.12
N SER A 3 6.74 -6.11 5.45
CA SER A 3 7.17 -5.08 6.39
C SER A 3 8.68 -5.16 6.68
N ASN A 4 9.23 -4.13 7.31
CA ASN A 4 10.62 -4.17 7.76
C ASN A 4 10.84 -5.03 9.02
N HIS A 5 9.76 -5.33 9.78
CA HIS A 5 9.83 -6.10 11.03
C HIS A 5 9.73 -7.62 10.82
N SER A 6 9.05 -8.07 9.77
CA SER A 6 8.69 -9.50 9.59
C SER A 6 8.82 -9.99 8.15
N ARG A 7 9.74 -9.41 7.37
CA ARG A 7 9.86 -9.65 5.92
C ARG A 7 9.83 -11.14 5.53
N GLN A 8 10.53 -11.97 6.26
CA GLN A 8 10.58 -13.42 5.98
C GLN A 8 9.26 -14.10 6.36
N VAL A 9 8.67 -13.72 7.49
CA VAL A 9 7.38 -14.26 7.94
C VAL A 9 6.27 -13.84 6.99
N ASP A 10 6.28 -12.59 6.55
CA ASP A 10 5.33 -12.06 5.56
C ASP A 10 5.41 -12.83 4.24
N TYR A 11 6.62 -13.18 3.79
CA TYR A 11 6.81 -13.99 2.59
C TYR A 11 6.25 -15.42 2.78
N TYR A 12 6.51 -16.07 3.91
CA TYR A 12 5.94 -17.38 4.19
C TYR A 12 4.42 -17.35 4.31
N ALA A 13 3.86 -16.27 4.85
CA ALA A 13 2.41 -16.09 4.89
C ALA A 13 1.80 -16.02 3.47
N ILE A 14 2.45 -15.30 2.55
CA ILE A 14 2.03 -15.24 1.14
C ILE A 14 2.13 -16.62 0.48
N CYS A 15 3.22 -17.37 0.71
CA CYS A 15 3.36 -18.73 0.21
C CYS A 15 2.26 -19.65 0.75
N THR A 16 1.90 -19.49 2.02
CA THR A 16 0.80 -20.25 2.66
C THR A 16 -0.53 -19.91 2.02
N LEU A 17 -0.83 -18.63 1.79
CA LEU A 17 -2.04 -18.20 1.09
C LEU A 17 -2.10 -18.78 -0.33
N ASN A 18 -0.99 -18.75 -1.06
CA ASN A 18 -0.92 -19.34 -2.40
C ASN A 18 -1.22 -20.85 -2.38
N ALA A 19 -0.64 -21.58 -1.41
CA ALA A 19 -0.93 -23.01 -1.24
C ALA A 19 -2.40 -23.26 -0.84
N TRP A 20 -2.97 -22.41 0.00
CA TRP A 20 -4.37 -22.51 0.45
C TRP A 20 -5.35 -22.28 -0.70
N PHE A 21 -5.12 -21.24 -1.49
CA PHE A 21 -6.02 -20.84 -2.59
C PHE A 21 -5.70 -21.51 -3.94
N ARG A 22 -4.76 -22.43 -4.01
CA ARG A 22 -4.30 -23.06 -5.27
C ARG A 22 -5.39 -23.68 -6.15
N ASN A 23 -6.51 -24.09 -5.54
CA ASN A 23 -7.63 -24.71 -6.23
C ASN A 23 -8.78 -23.72 -6.55
N TYR A 24 -8.63 -22.45 -6.22
CA TYR A 24 -9.62 -21.40 -6.45
C TYR A 24 -9.24 -20.62 -7.70
N THR A 25 -10.03 -20.79 -8.77
CA THR A 25 -9.75 -20.18 -10.08
C THR A 25 -9.99 -18.66 -10.12
N ASN A 26 -10.65 -18.11 -9.12
CA ASN A 26 -10.96 -16.68 -8.98
C ASN A 26 -10.05 -15.95 -7.99
N VAL A 27 -9.01 -16.61 -7.48
CA VAL A 27 -8.01 -16.03 -6.56
C VAL A 27 -6.63 -16.20 -7.18
N GLU A 28 -5.92 -15.10 -7.32
CA GLU A 28 -4.53 -15.03 -7.74
C GLU A 28 -3.67 -14.46 -6.61
N ILE A 29 -2.62 -15.15 -6.24
CA ILE A 29 -1.67 -14.72 -5.23
C ILE A 29 -0.34 -14.42 -5.92
N ASP A 30 0.07 -13.16 -5.91
CA ASP A 30 1.37 -12.76 -6.42
C ASP A 30 2.47 -13.09 -5.40
N LEU A 31 3.47 -13.85 -5.85
CA LEU A 31 4.62 -14.29 -5.04
C LEU A 31 5.85 -13.38 -5.22
N ASP A 32 5.74 -12.28 -5.95
CA ASP A 32 6.85 -11.35 -6.14
C ASP A 32 7.27 -10.75 -4.79
N PRO A 33 8.53 -10.94 -4.35
CA PRO A 33 9.05 -10.38 -3.11
C PRO A 33 9.41 -8.90 -3.21
N SER A 34 9.01 -8.23 -4.27
CA SER A 34 9.29 -6.81 -4.50
C SER A 34 8.83 -5.95 -3.31
N PRO A 35 9.63 -4.96 -2.89
CA PRO A 35 9.23 -4.02 -1.84
C PRO A 35 8.14 -3.04 -2.29
N ARG A 36 7.88 -2.97 -3.59
CA ARG A 36 6.85 -2.13 -4.20
C ARG A 36 5.99 -2.94 -5.14
N TYR A 37 4.71 -2.66 -5.12
CA TYR A 37 3.73 -3.28 -5.99
C TYR A 37 2.90 -2.21 -6.69
N TYR A 38 2.45 -2.49 -7.91
CA TYR A 38 1.70 -1.53 -8.71
C TYR A 38 0.50 -2.16 -9.38
N VAL A 39 -0.61 -1.47 -9.32
CA VAL A 39 -1.84 -1.82 -10.04
C VAL A 39 -2.20 -0.70 -11.00
N ARG A 40 -2.43 -1.06 -12.26
CA ARG A 40 -3.05 -0.16 -13.23
C ARG A 40 -4.52 -0.51 -13.39
N TYR A 41 -5.38 0.51 -13.29
CA TYR A 41 -6.81 0.38 -13.58
C TYR A 41 -7.28 1.60 -14.37
N GLY A 42 -7.56 1.41 -15.67
CA GLY A 42 -7.90 2.50 -16.58
C GLY A 42 -6.85 3.60 -16.58
N VAL A 43 -7.25 4.82 -16.20
CA VAL A 43 -6.39 6.00 -16.10
C VAL A 43 -5.66 6.11 -14.76
N ASN A 44 -5.77 5.10 -13.89
CA ASN A 44 -5.17 5.10 -12.55
C ASN A 44 -3.92 4.22 -12.51
N LEU A 45 -2.86 4.69 -11.86
CA LEU A 45 -1.69 3.91 -11.48
C LEU A 45 -1.50 4.02 -9.97
N ILE A 46 -1.66 2.91 -9.27
CA ILE A 46 -1.65 2.83 -7.81
C ILE A 46 -0.43 2.03 -7.40
N GLY A 47 0.45 2.64 -6.63
CA GLY A 47 1.61 2.01 -6.02
C GLY A 47 1.33 1.65 -4.57
N PHE A 48 1.94 0.56 -4.11
CA PHE A 48 1.91 0.10 -2.73
C PHE A 48 3.34 -0.09 -2.25
N ALA A 49 3.68 0.42 -1.07
CA ALA A 49 4.98 0.22 -0.46
C ALA A 49 4.87 0.29 1.07
N HIS A 50 5.77 -0.40 1.78
CA HIS A 50 5.84 -0.26 3.24
C HIS A 50 6.43 1.09 3.64
N SER A 51 7.25 1.70 2.80
CA SER A 51 7.89 3.02 2.94
C SER A 51 8.90 3.17 4.09
N TYR A 52 9.54 2.08 4.49
CA TYR A 52 10.63 2.11 5.48
C TYR A 52 11.99 2.40 4.85
N TYR A 53 12.35 1.66 3.80
CA TYR A 53 13.67 1.77 3.17
C TYR A 53 13.74 2.87 2.12
N GLU A 54 12.66 3.08 1.40
CA GLU A 54 12.61 4.09 0.34
C GLU A 54 12.37 5.48 0.91
N LYS A 55 13.21 6.42 0.52
CA LYS A 55 12.91 7.82 0.78
C LYS A 55 11.72 8.25 -0.07
N LYS A 56 10.70 8.85 0.56
CA LYS A 56 9.48 9.34 -0.11
C LYS A 56 9.75 10.09 -1.41
N GLN A 57 10.76 10.96 -1.40
CA GLN A 57 11.10 11.77 -2.57
C GLN A 57 11.53 10.98 -3.81
N ASN A 58 11.96 9.73 -3.63
CA ASN A 58 12.39 8.86 -4.71
C ASN A 58 11.24 8.04 -5.31
N LEU A 59 10.12 7.87 -4.59
CA LEU A 59 9.00 7.04 -5.02
C LEU A 59 8.42 7.45 -6.38
N PRO A 60 8.25 8.76 -6.71
CA PRO A 60 7.81 9.15 -8.06
C PRO A 60 8.74 8.67 -9.16
N HIS A 61 10.05 8.82 -8.95
CA HIS A 61 11.05 8.39 -9.92
C HIS A 61 11.10 6.86 -10.06
N LEU A 62 10.96 6.14 -8.95
CA LEU A 62 10.88 4.67 -8.97
C LEU A 62 9.66 4.20 -9.74
N MET A 63 8.47 4.80 -9.53
CA MET A 63 7.27 4.48 -10.29
C MET A 63 7.45 4.74 -11.80
N GLN A 64 8.12 5.83 -12.16
CA GLN A 64 8.42 6.15 -13.55
C GLN A 64 9.35 5.12 -14.21
N ILE A 65 10.35 4.64 -13.50
CA ILE A 65 11.29 3.64 -14.01
C ILE A 65 10.63 2.26 -14.10
N GLU A 66 10.01 1.83 -13.01
CA GLU A 66 9.48 0.47 -12.88
C GLU A 66 8.20 0.27 -13.70
N ARG A 67 7.45 1.33 -13.94
CA ARG A 67 6.17 1.32 -14.68
C ARG A 67 6.12 2.40 -15.77
N ALA A 68 7.20 2.57 -16.53
CA ALA A 68 7.35 3.65 -17.51
C ALA A 68 6.20 3.76 -18.52
N LYS A 69 5.72 2.63 -19.04
CA LYS A 69 4.57 2.60 -19.95
C LYS A 69 3.28 3.04 -19.26
N ASP A 70 3.00 2.45 -18.10
CA ASP A 70 1.79 2.77 -17.33
C ASP A 70 1.80 4.22 -16.84
N TRP A 71 2.97 4.74 -16.48
CA TRP A 71 3.14 6.15 -16.14
C TRP A 71 2.74 7.07 -17.30
N GLY A 72 3.15 6.75 -18.53
CA GLY A 72 2.80 7.53 -19.71
C GLY A 72 1.30 7.45 -20.07
N ASP A 73 0.70 6.29 -19.83
CA ASP A 73 -0.68 5.99 -20.22
C ASP A 73 -1.73 6.40 -19.16
N THR A 74 -1.31 6.77 -17.95
CA THR A 74 -2.22 7.08 -16.83
C THR A 74 -2.22 8.55 -16.47
N LYS A 75 -3.33 9.02 -15.93
CA LYS A 75 -3.54 10.41 -15.51
C LYS A 75 -3.44 10.59 -14.01
N TYR A 76 -4.00 9.66 -13.24
CA TYR A 76 -4.05 9.73 -11.78
C TYR A 76 -3.07 8.72 -11.20
N ARG A 77 -2.22 9.20 -10.28
CA ARG A 77 -1.17 8.38 -9.69
C ARG A 77 -1.16 8.57 -8.19
N GLU A 78 -1.12 7.47 -7.45
CA GLU A 78 -0.98 7.56 -6.01
C GLU A 78 -0.19 6.39 -5.43
N TYR A 79 0.35 6.60 -4.24
CA TYR A 79 0.94 5.57 -3.40
C TYR A 79 0.13 5.38 -2.13
N HIS A 80 -0.17 4.13 -1.82
CA HIS A 80 -0.64 3.68 -0.52
C HIS A 80 0.57 3.21 0.28
N LEU A 81 0.84 3.90 1.36
CA LEU A 81 2.02 3.71 2.20
C LEU A 81 1.61 3.26 3.60
N ALA A 82 2.44 2.42 4.21
CA ALA A 82 2.25 1.94 5.56
C ALA A 82 3.32 2.51 6.51
N HIS A 83 3.75 1.72 7.51
CA HIS A 83 4.83 1.92 8.45
C HIS A 83 4.52 2.90 9.60
N TYR A 84 4.00 4.10 9.32
CA TYR A 84 3.81 5.13 10.35
C TYR A 84 2.55 4.94 11.19
N HIS A 85 1.67 4.01 10.86
CA HIS A 85 0.41 3.70 11.55
C HIS A 85 -0.51 4.92 11.76
N SER A 86 -0.25 6.02 11.06
CA SER A 86 -1.01 7.26 11.14
C SER A 86 -1.42 7.75 9.76
N GLU A 87 -2.59 8.37 9.71
CA GLU A 87 -3.11 8.91 8.46
C GLU A 87 -2.37 10.19 8.07
N ARG A 88 -1.95 10.24 6.83
CA ARG A 88 -1.40 11.44 6.21
C ARG A 88 -1.64 11.39 4.71
N VAL A 89 -2.00 12.51 4.13
CA VAL A 89 -2.13 12.68 2.66
C VAL A 89 -1.25 13.85 2.23
N GLU A 90 -0.47 13.63 1.18
CA GLU A 90 0.39 14.66 0.61
C GLU A 90 0.40 14.51 -0.91
N GLU A 91 0.36 15.61 -1.63
CA GLU A 91 0.50 15.63 -3.09
C GLU A 91 1.84 16.25 -3.45
N LYS A 92 2.63 15.54 -4.27
CA LYS A 92 3.92 16.02 -4.76
C LYS A 92 4.32 15.33 -6.06
N GLY A 93 4.80 16.10 -7.02
CA GLY A 93 5.35 15.56 -8.27
C GLY A 93 4.32 14.81 -9.12
N GLY A 94 3.05 15.18 -9.04
CA GLY A 94 1.95 14.53 -9.77
C GLY A 94 1.53 13.19 -9.18
N ILE A 95 1.89 12.91 -7.93
CA ILE A 95 1.48 11.73 -7.18
C ILE A 95 0.84 12.15 -5.86
N ILE A 96 -0.23 11.48 -5.47
CA ILE A 96 -0.81 11.54 -4.14
C ILE A 96 -0.19 10.44 -3.28
N PHE A 97 0.42 10.81 -2.16
CA PHE A 97 0.92 9.88 -1.16
C PHE A 97 -0.10 9.76 -0.03
N ARG A 98 -0.55 8.53 0.26
CA ARG A 98 -1.48 8.23 1.35
C ARG A 98 -0.81 7.27 2.32
N TRP A 99 -0.41 7.77 3.48
CA TRP A 99 -0.06 6.91 4.61
C TRP A 99 -1.34 6.43 5.25
N LEU A 100 -1.47 5.13 5.37
CA LEU A 100 -2.67 4.50 5.90
C LEU A 100 -2.50 4.19 7.38
N PRO A 101 -3.56 4.37 8.18
CA PRO A 101 -3.56 3.96 9.57
C PRO A 101 -3.46 2.43 9.68
N SER A 102 -3.09 1.95 10.86
CA SER A 102 -3.08 0.52 11.16
C SER A 102 -4.45 0.06 11.67
N ILE A 103 -4.78 -1.19 11.38
CA ILE A 103 -5.91 -1.90 11.97
C ILE A 103 -5.52 -2.63 13.27
N THR A 104 -4.20 -2.77 13.53
CA THR A 104 -3.68 -3.44 14.72
C THR A 104 -3.52 -2.49 15.89
N GLY A 105 -3.56 -3.04 17.09
CA GLY A 105 -3.21 -2.29 18.30
C GLY A 105 -1.73 -1.87 18.33
N VAL A 106 -1.39 -1.08 19.32
CA VAL A 106 -0.02 -0.66 19.60
C VAL A 106 0.77 -1.88 20.10
N ASP A 107 1.87 -2.21 19.46
CA ASP A 107 2.81 -3.21 19.94
C ASP A 107 3.68 -2.68 21.10
N THR A 108 4.41 -3.58 21.77
CA THR A 108 5.25 -3.21 22.90
C THR A 108 6.27 -2.13 22.55
N TRP A 109 6.94 -2.24 21.39
CA TRP A 109 7.92 -1.27 20.97
C TRP A 109 7.31 0.12 20.73
N SER A 110 6.19 0.18 20.04
CA SER A 110 5.47 1.44 19.79
C SER A 110 5.00 2.09 21.08
N ASN A 111 4.54 1.27 22.05
CA ASN A 111 4.16 1.74 23.37
C ASN A 111 5.36 2.34 24.12
N ASP A 112 6.49 1.64 24.13
CA ASP A 112 7.73 2.10 24.77
C ASP A 112 8.27 3.39 24.16
N CYS A 113 8.07 3.57 22.85
CA CYS A 113 8.46 4.80 22.12
C CYS A 113 7.40 5.93 22.24
N GLY A 114 6.26 5.69 22.92
CA GLY A 114 5.22 6.69 23.06
C GLY A 114 4.34 6.89 21.82
N TYR A 115 4.39 5.97 20.84
CA TYR A 115 3.54 5.99 19.64
C TYR A 115 2.17 5.40 19.96
N ILE A 116 1.45 6.06 20.87
CA ILE A 116 0.14 5.66 21.38
C ILE A 116 -0.94 6.63 20.90
N GLY A 117 -2.20 6.18 20.89
CA GLY A 117 -3.35 7.03 20.59
C GLY A 117 -3.70 7.14 19.09
N ALA A 118 -3.01 6.42 18.20
CA ALA A 118 -3.45 6.31 16.81
C ALA A 118 -4.81 5.59 16.73
N VAL A 119 -5.76 6.20 16.01
CA VAL A 119 -7.08 5.59 15.81
C VAL A 119 -6.94 4.43 14.85
N LYS A 120 -7.30 3.23 15.30
CA LYS A 120 -7.35 2.02 14.46
C LYS A 120 -8.47 2.15 13.44
N ARG A 121 -8.14 2.07 12.18
CA ARG A 121 -9.14 2.12 11.11
C ARG A 121 -8.65 1.44 9.84
N SER A 122 -9.59 0.95 9.05
CA SER A 122 -9.35 0.49 7.70
C SER A 122 -9.97 1.42 6.68
N TYR A 123 -9.42 1.43 5.48
CA TYR A 123 -9.95 2.17 4.34
C TYR A 123 -10.27 1.23 3.19
N SER A 124 -11.37 1.51 2.48
CA SER A 124 -11.59 1.03 1.14
C SER A 124 -11.66 2.18 0.15
N PHE A 125 -11.09 1.97 -1.03
CA PHE A 125 -10.98 2.98 -2.08
C PHE A 125 -11.72 2.48 -3.31
N VAL A 126 -12.59 3.32 -3.87
CA VAL A 126 -13.33 3.03 -5.08
C VAL A 126 -12.77 3.89 -6.21
N TYR A 127 -12.24 3.24 -7.23
CA TYR A 127 -11.71 3.90 -8.41
C TYR A 127 -12.64 3.72 -9.60
N ASP A 128 -12.83 4.78 -10.34
CA ASP A 128 -13.45 4.76 -11.67
C ASP A 128 -12.34 4.67 -12.72
N LYS A 129 -12.55 3.86 -13.75
CA LYS A 129 -11.53 3.62 -14.78
C LYS A 129 -11.15 4.86 -15.59
N ASP A 130 -12.04 5.84 -15.68
CA ASP A 130 -11.89 7.05 -16.51
C ASP A 130 -11.76 8.34 -15.66
N ARG A 131 -12.18 8.33 -14.38
CA ARG A 131 -12.28 9.54 -13.54
C ARG A 131 -11.37 9.56 -12.31
N GLY A 132 -10.67 8.46 -12.04
CA GLY A 132 -9.78 8.40 -10.87
C GLY A 132 -10.46 7.87 -9.61
N LEU A 133 -9.91 8.24 -8.45
CA LEU A 133 -10.50 7.89 -7.14
C LEU A 133 -11.80 8.68 -6.93
N ILE A 134 -12.91 7.98 -6.69
CA ILE A 134 -14.24 8.58 -6.55
C ILE A 134 -14.83 8.45 -5.14
N GLN A 135 -14.33 7.51 -4.33
CA GLN A 135 -14.83 7.32 -2.98
C GLN A 135 -13.76 6.71 -2.07
N ILE A 136 -13.75 7.18 -0.83
CA ILE A 136 -12.98 6.59 0.28
C ILE A 136 -13.97 6.31 1.40
N ASN A 137 -14.01 5.06 1.87
CA ASN A 137 -14.77 4.67 3.05
C ASN A 137 -13.78 4.40 4.19
N SER A 138 -14.11 4.89 5.37
CA SER A 138 -13.34 4.68 6.59
C SER A 138 -14.17 3.88 7.61
N THR A 139 -13.58 2.83 8.15
CA THR A 139 -14.18 2.02 9.22
C THR A 139 -13.26 2.06 10.43
N VAL A 140 -13.74 2.62 11.52
CA VAL A 140 -13.04 2.59 12.83
C VAL A 140 -13.17 1.19 13.41
N ILE A 141 -12.10 0.71 14.02
CA ILE A 141 -12.02 -0.61 14.63
C ILE A 141 -11.83 -0.40 16.14
N ASP A 142 -12.79 -0.90 16.92
CA ASP A 142 -12.81 -0.84 18.39
C ASP A 142 -11.90 -1.91 19.02
#